data_ee2d5f0b6af4f09c59b6493c947a8fd3
#
_entry.id   ee2d5f0b6af4f09c59b6493c947a8fd3
#
_cell.length_a   1.000
_cell.length_b   1.000
_cell.length_c   1.000
_cell.angle_alpha   90.00
_cell.angle_beta   90.00
_cell.angle_gamma   90.00
#
_symmetry.space_group_name_H-M   'P 1'
#
loop_
_entity.id
_entity.type
_entity.pdbx_description
1 polymer ?
#
loop_
_entity_poly.entity_id
_entity_poly.type
_entity_poly.pdbx_seq_one_letter_code
_entity_poly.pdbx_strand_id
1 'polypeptide(L)'
;MALVNLFGSKGKRALSTLLICAVIFELDAQEQRTTPGRKPSKPKLGKSTNKGPRAVTPKIKATPAVPAQTVLTQVLNRRKFKKVGETISVQTGDTLELRCRGKPVQWSVPKYLEEDDEGRLRIVQHERYGVLTLVNTTGADTGEYTCYPMYCEDTDCRKEYDKAVKVFVFFPDPQELFVPTSEYYEAIQLRTNWPTLLPCQVTSPEAKVTLHREFPPVEVAVDGKEISFNVKRGFTIHRPRPHHAGALFCVASLGNLRQSSTKYMLIYVNYPMAPPAPVIQASSSSVAVGENLRVICSVVGEQDVVVEFTWEYPGQQIGRPLYTQESISPVGGGAARQQSQSVLLVDEVRDVDQGAYTCTAQNLQGVKSVFTNVKVVPNAKPKKP
;
A
#
# COMPACT_ATOMS: atom_id res chain seq x y z
N MET A 1 -15.61 -51.95 32.33
CA MET A 1 -15.09 -51.68 33.70
C MET A 1 -14.19 -50.47 33.55
N ALA A 2 -14.34 -49.40 34.15
CA ALA A 2 -15.12 -48.73 35.12
C ALA A 2 -15.11 -47.24 34.74
N LEU A 3 -16.26 -46.65 34.83
CA LEU A 3 -16.63 -45.30 35.13
C LEU A 3 -15.79 -44.65 36.24
N VAL A 4 -15.49 -43.34 36.11
CA VAL A 4 -15.68 -42.37 37.20
C VAL A 4 -15.94 -40.99 36.58
N ASN A 5 -17.10 -40.44 36.80
CA ASN A 5 -17.51 -39.05 36.80
C ASN A 5 -16.85 -38.29 37.95
N LEU A 6 -16.65 -36.96 37.78
CA LEU A 6 -17.06 -35.97 38.81
C LEU A 6 -16.83 -34.52 38.32
N PHE A 7 -17.95 -33.76 38.25
CA PHE A 7 -18.19 -32.36 38.68
C PHE A 7 -17.04 -31.35 38.45
N GLY A 8 -17.18 -30.22 37.75
CA GLY A 8 -18.27 -29.25 37.80
C GLY A 8 -17.67 -27.90 38.24
N SER A 9 -17.62 -26.89 37.40
CA SER A 9 -17.62 -25.50 37.88
C SER A 9 -17.89 -24.52 36.76
N LYS A 10 -18.83 -23.65 37.02
CA LYS A 10 -19.26 -22.49 36.28
C LYS A 10 -18.13 -21.51 36.06
N GLY A 11 -18.02 -20.90 34.85
CA GLY A 11 -17.10 -19.79 34.66
C GLY A 11 -17.19 -19.11 33.28
N LYS A 12 -18.10 -18.17 33.18
CA LYS A 12 -18.00 -16.93 32.35
C LYS A 12 -17.55 -17.03 30.89
N ARG A 13 -18.52 -16.86 30.02
CA ARG A 13 -18.33 -16.43 28.62
C ARG A 13 -17.64 -15.07 28.59
N ALA A 14 -16.41 -15.01 28.07
CA ALA A 14 -15.78 -13.77 27.67
C ALA A 14 -16.06 -13.57 26.17
N LEU A 15 -16.92 -12.61 25.86
CA LEU A 15 -17.00 -12.04 24.50
C LEU A 15 -15.68 -11.35 24.21
N SER A 16 -14.93 -11.87 23.27
CA SER A 16 -13.79 -11.16 22.68
C SER A 16 -14.31 -10.29 21.55
N THR A 17 -14.56 -9.03 21.86
CA THR A 17 -14.79 -7.96 20.87
C THR A 17 -13.47 -7.67 20.17
N LEU A 18 -13.34 -8.10 18.93
CA LEU A 18 -12.29 -7.64 18.02
C LEU A 18 -12.54 -6.16 17.67
N LEU A 19 -11.78 -5.27 18.31
CA LEU A 19 -11.64 -3.87 17.87
C LEU A 19 -10.75 -3.86 16.63
N ILE A 20 -11.38 -3.68 15.47
CA ILE A 20 -10.66 -3.30 14.24
C ILE A 20 -10.40 -1.79 14.31
N CYS A 21 -9.16 -1.42 14.64
CA CYS A 21 -8.70 -0.03 14.47
C CYS A 21 -8.54 0.24 12.97
N ALA A 22 -9.50 0.94 12.39
CA ALA A 22 -9.36 1.57 11.08
C ALA A 22 -8.46 2.80 11.23
N VAL A 23 -7.23 2.71 10.73
CA VAL A 23 -6.34 3.87 10.57
C VAL A 23 -6.74 4.53 9.24
N ILE A 24 -7.41 5.67 9.34
CA ILE A 24 -7.74 6.55 8.22
C ILE A 24 -6.48 7.34 7.88
N PHE A 25 -5.87 7.07 6.74
CA PHE A 25 -4.90 7.96 6.12
C PHE A 25 -5.66 8.90 5.19
N GLU A 26 -5.77 10.16 5.58
CA GLU A 26 -6.13 11.25 4.67
C GLU A 26 -4.97 11.50 3.71
N LEU A 27 -5.21 11.27 2.43
CA LEU A 27 -4.35 11.71 1.33
C LEU A 27 -5.01 12.92 0.68
N ASP A 28 -4.49 14.10 0.97
CA ASP A 28 -4.77 15.33 0.22
C ASP A 28 -4.28 15.20 -1.22
N ALA A 29 -5.21 15.09 -2.16
CA ALA A 29 -4.94 15.18 -3.58
C ALA A 29 -5.13 16.63 -4.03
N GLN A 30 -4.04 17.38 -4.20
CA GLN A 30 -4.06 18.67 -4.87
C GLN A 30 -4.17 18.49 -6.39
N GLU A 31 -5.31 18.92 -6.90
CA GLU A 31 -5.67 19.02 -8.32
C GLU A 31 -4.88 20.16 -9.00
N GLN A 32 -3.91 19.83 -9.84
CA GLN A 32 -3.26 20.82 -10.71
C GLN A 32 -4.04 20.94 -12.02
N ARG A 33 -4.75 22.05 -12.16
CA ARG A 33 -5.33 22.51 -13.44
C ARG A 33 -4.22 22.94 -14.38
N THR A 34 -4.07 22.25 -15.51
CA THR A 34 -3.27 22.69 -16.64
C THR A 34 -4.12 23.50 -17.60
N THR A 35 -3.76 24.75 -17.79
CA THR A 35 -4.25 25.60 -18.88
C THR A 35 -3.30 25.53 -20.09
N PRO A 36 -3.78 25.51 -21.34
CA PRO A 36 -2.94 25.36 -22.51
C PRO A 36 -2.20 26.65 -22.87
N GLY A 37 -0.88 26.56 -22.89
CA GLY A 37 0.00 27.67 -23.25
C GLY A 37 0.09 27.93 -24.75
N ARG A 38 -0.05 29.21 -25.09
CA ARG A 38 0.07 29.84 -26.39
C ARG A 38 1.54 29.88 -26.82
N LYS A 39 1.84 29.48 -28.06
CA LYS A 39 3.16 29.59 -28.68
C LYS A 39 3.59 31.04 -28.85
N PRO A 40 4.83 31.42 -28.54
CA PRO A 40 5.37 32.70 -28.94
C PRO A 40 6.13 32.61 -30.29
N SER A 41 5.80 33.56 -31.15
CA SER A 41 6.44 33.83 -32.44
C SER A 41 7.80 34.48 -32.27
N LYS A 42 8.73 34.15 -33.19
CA LYS A 42 10.10 34.73 -33.34
C LYS A 42 10.06 36.19 -33.76
N PRO A 43 10.87 37.08 -33.19
CA PRO A 43 11.18 38.36 -33.82
C PRO A 43 12.48 38.30 -34.62
N LYS A 44 12.45 39.03 -35.75
CA LYS A 44 13.52 39.22 -36.72
C LYS A 44 14.58 40.19 -36.23
N LEU A 45 15.78 39.94 -36.70
CA LEU A 45 17.02 40.70 -36.56
C LEU A 45 16.90 42.10 -37.17
N GLY A 46 17.22 43.11 -36.39
CA GLY A 46 17.48 44.46 -36.90
C GLY A 46 18.85 44.97 -36.40
N LYS A 47 19.77 45.22 -37.37
CA LYS A 47 21.05 45.87 -37.13
C LYS A 47 20.85 47.36 -36.89
N SER A 48 21.45 47.94 -35.87
CA SER A 48 21.80 49.35 -35.85
C SER A 48 23.04 49.58 -34.98
N THR A 49 24.01 50.21 -35.58
CA THR A 49 25.26 50.70 -35.01
C THR A 49 25.03 52.03 -34.30
N ASN A 50 25.54 52.19 -33.07
CA ASN A 50 26.10 53.49 -32.67
C ASN A 50 27.00 53.36 -31.41
N LYS A 51 28.14 54.01 -31.52
CA LYS A 51 29.19 54.16 -30.51
C LYS A 51 28.87 55.30 -29.55
N GLY A 52 29.20 55.12 -28.23
CA GLY A 52 29.26 56.16 -27.23
C GLY A 52 29.54 55.62 -25.82
N PRO A 53 30.06 56.36 -24.85
CA PRO A 53 31.37 56.04 -24.24
C PRO A 53 31.29 55.24 -22.94
N ARG A 54 32.45 54.63 -22.59
CA ARG A 54 32.77 53.81 -21.41
C ARG A 54 32.36 54.46 -20.07
N ALA A 55 31.48 53.74 -19.32
CA ALA A 55 31.44 53.85 -17.86
C ALA A 55 31.98 52.54 -17.26
N VAL A 56 33.00 52.70 -16.42
CA VAL A 56 33.65 51.57 -15.71
C VAL A 56 32.81 51.27 -14.46
N THR A 57 32.12 50.14 -14.50
CA THR A 57 31.48 49.57 -13.30
C THR A 57 32.28 48.36 -12.83
N PRO A 58 32.55 48.20 -11.51
CA PRO A 58 33.33 47.06 -11.02
C PRO A 58 32.52 45.78 -11.16
N LYS A 59 33.06 44.79 -11.89
CA LYS A 59 32.53 43.42 -11.98
C LYS A 59 32.66 42.73 -10.62
N ILE A 60 31.61 42.70 -9.85
CA ILE A 60 31.43 41.69 -8.81
C ILE A 60 31.17 40.37 -9.57
N LYS A 61 32.16 39.49 -9.60
CA LYS A 61 32.00 38.10 -10.03
C LYS A 61 31.17 37.40 -8.90
N ALA A 62 29.86 37.34 -9.10
CA ALA A 62 29.05 36.34 -8.40
C ALA A 62 29.41 34.98 -9.01
N THR A 63 30.26 34.24 -8.33
CA THR A 63 30.47 32.82 -8.61
C THR A 63 29.12 32.13 -8.32
N PRO A 64 28.50 31.41 -9.28
CA PRO A 64 27.32 30.64 -8.97
C PRO A 64 27.72 29.61 -7.91
N ALA A 65 27.10 29.71 -6.72
CA ALA A 65 27.24 28.72 -5.69
C ALA A 65 26.72 27.39 -6.26
N VAL A 66 27.64 26.50 -6.61
CA VAL A 66 27.31 25.11 -6.93
C VAL A 66 26.60 24.57 -5.69
N PRO A 67 25.35 24.09 -5.81
CA PRO A 67 24.65 23.53 -4.66
C PRO A 67 25.53 22.44 -4.06
N ALA A 68 25.84 22.56 -2.78
CA ALA A 68 26.71 21.63 -2.07
C ALA A 68 26.03 20.24 -2.10
N GLN A 69 26.51 19.36 -2.99
CA GLN A 69 26.02 18.00 -3.09
C GLN A 69 26.20 17.31 -1.74
N THR A 70 25.12 16.71 -1.23
CA THR A 70 25.17 15.82 -0.08
C THR A 70 26.08 14.64 -0.42
N VAL A 71 27.07 14.36 0.41
CA VAL A 71 28.05 13.30 0.18
C VAL A 71 27.97 12.31 1.32
N LEU A 72 27.76 11.03 0.98
CA LEU A 72 27.82 9.93 1.90
C LEU A 72 29.19 9.25 1.78
N THR A 73 29.86 9.09 2.91
CA THR A 73 31.17 8.43 2.97
C THR A 73 31.19 7.34 4.04
N GLN A 74 31.83 6.23 3.74
CA GLN A 74 32.16 5.19 4.73
C GLN A 74 33.48 5.56 5.39
N VAL A 75 33.54 5.43 6.71
CA VAL A 75 34.77 5.58 7.49
C VAL A 75 35.40 4.21 7.64
N LEU A 76 36.62 4.07 7.14
CA LEU A 76 37.41 2.86 7.22
C LEU A 76 38.46 2.95 8.37
N ASN A 77 39.05 1.82 8.74
CA ASN A 77 40.14 1.77 9.70
C ASN A 77 41.24 2.82 9.38
N ARG A 78 41.75 3.49 10.42
CA ARG A 78 42.72 4.59 10.36
C ARG A 78 42.17 5.91 9.79
N ARG A 79 40.84 6.20 9.96
CA ARG A 79 40.19 7.47 9.54
C ARG A 79 40.29 7.74 8.05
N LYS A 80 40.36 6.70 7.23
CA LYS A 80 40.21 6.86 5.76
C LYS A 80 38.74 6.97 5.41
N PHE A 81 38.43 7.91 4.52
CA PHE A 81 37.08 8.10 4.02
C PHE A 81 36.98 7.57 2.59
N LYS A 82 36.00 6.72 2.33
CA LYS A 82 35.68 6.23 0.98
C LYS A 82 34.29 6.74 0.62
N LYS A 83 34.16 7.41 -0.53
CA LYS A 83 32.85 7.76 -1.07
C LYS A 83 32.07 6.47 -1.32
N VAL A 84 30.83 6.43 -0.82
CA VAL A 84 29.99 5.25 -0.92
C VAL A 84 29.36 5.22 -2.30
N GLY A 85 29.32 4.05 -2.93
CA GLY A 85 28.54 3.76 -4.12
C GLY A 85 27.08 3.41 -3.77
N GLU A 86 26.40 2.75 -4.67
CA GLU A 86 25.02 2.28 -4.41
C GLU A 86 24.96 1.13 -3.41
N THR A 87 26.05 0.36 -3.31
CA THR A 87 26.14 -0.79 -2.41
C THR A 87 27.51 -0.87 -1.78
N ILE A 88 27.55 -1.37 -0.55
CA ILE A 88 28.77 -1.80 0.16
C ILE A 88 28.50 -3.11 0.86
N SER A 89 29.59 -3.87 1.15
CA SER A 89 29.54 -5.05 2.02
C SER A 89 30.48 -4.82 3.21
N VAL A 90 29.99 -5.17 4.39
CA VAL A 90 30.73 -5.11 5.67
C VAL A 90 30.61 -6.49 6.31
N GLN A 91 31.71 -7.05 6.84
CA GLN A 91 31.69 -8.35 7.48
C GLN A 91 30.84 -8.28 8.76
N THR A 92 30.07 -9.33 9.04
CA THR A 92 29.37 -9.49 10.31
C THR A 92 30.33 -9.45 11.47
N GLY A 93 29.97 -8.80 12.58
CA GLY A 93 30.80 -8.52 13.73
C GLY A 93 31.66 -7.25 13.65
N ASP A 94 31.85 -6.71 12.42
CA ASP A 94 32.58 -5.45 12.25
C ASP A 94 31.66 -4.23 12.59
N THR A 95 32.28 -3.05 12.62
CA THR A 95 31.57 -1.79 12.83
C THR A 95 31.32 -1.09 11.49
N LEU A 96 30.06 -0.75 11.22
CA LEU A 96 29.69 0.17 10.15
C LEU A 96 29.74 1.61 10.67
N GLU A 97 30.52 2.47 10.02
CA GLU A 97 30.49 3.91 10.28
C GLU A 97 30.22 4.65 8.97
N LEU A 98 29.11 5.39 8.93
CA LEU A 98 28.71 6.22 7.81
C LEU A 98 28.71 7.69 8.21
N ARG A 99 29.31 8.53 7.37
CA ARG A 99 29.32 9.98 7.56
C ARG A 99 28.58 10.66 6.43
N CYS A 100 27.61 11.48 6.77
CA CYS A 100 26.76 12.22 5.85
C CYS A 100 26.92 13.73 6.06
N ARG A 101 27.18 14.46 4.99
CA ARG A 101 27.35 15.92 5.03
C ARG A 101 25.97 16.60 5.12
N GLY A 102 25.77 17.48 6.10
CA GLY A 102 24.54 18.25 6.29
C GLY A 102 24.49 18.85 7.69
N LYS A 103 23.59 19.82 7.89
CA LYS A 103 23.41 20.53 9.16
C LYS A 103 21.94 20.91 9.34
N PRO A 104 21.16 20.20 10.13
CA PRO A 104 21.38 18.83 10.63
C PRO A 104 21.12 17.76 9.56
N VAL A 105 21.29 16.49 9.92
CA VAL A 105 20.86 15.35 9.09
C VAL A 105 20.02 14.39 9.92
N GLN A 106 19.08 13.73 9.25
CA GLN A 106 18.30 12.62 9.81
C GLN A 106 18.62 11.33 9.05
N TRP A 107 18.71 10.22 9.78
CA TRP A 107 18.96 8.93 9.21
C TRP A 107 17.67 8.09 9.19
N SER A 108 17.52 7.27 8.16
CA SER A 108 16.61 6.14 8.11
C SER A 108 17.44 4.88 7.93
N VAL A 109 17.15 3.88 8.72
CA VAL A 109 17.85 2.60 8.79
C VAL A 109 16.86 1.46 8.53
N PRO A 110 17.29 0.20 8.38
CA PRO A 110 16.39 -0.95 8.35
C PRO A 110 15.42 -0.93 9.54
N LYS A 111 14.15 -1.27 9.27
CA LYS A 111 13.04 -1.08 10.22
C LYS A 111 13.30 -1.70 11.60
N TYR A 112 13.86 -2.89 11.64
CA TYR A 112 14.14 -3.55 12.90
C TYR A 112 15.14 -2.76 13.79
N LEU A 113 16.12 -2.04 13.20
CA LEU A 113 17.06 -1.19 13.94
C LEU A 113 16.41 0.10 14.47
N GLU A 114 15.27 0.52 13.91
CA GLU A 114 14.48 1.63 14.46
C GLU A 114 13.67 1.19 15.68
N GLU A 115 13.27 -0.07 15.74
CA GLU A 115 12.41 -0.64 16.79
C GLU A 115 13.24 -1.21 17.96
N ASP A 116 14.34 -1.91 17.67
CA ASP A 116 15.18 -2.58 18.67
C ASP A 116 16.63 -2.71 18.18
N ASP A 117 17.42 -1.70 18.49
CA ASP A 117 18.85 -1.67 18.11
C ASP A 117 19.78 -2.30 19.16
N GLU A 118 19.22 -2.73 20.32
CA GLU A 118 19.98 -3.25 21.46
C GLU A 118 21.12 -2.32 21.92
N GLY A 119 21.02 -1.02 21.65
CA GLY A 119 22.05 -0.04 21.93
C GLY A 119 23.28 -0.10 21.00
N ARG A 120 23.21 -0.85 19.90
CA ARG A 120 24.30 -1.00 18.91
C ARG A 120 24.37 0.17 17.93
N LEU A 121 23.23 0.84 17.69
CA LEU A 121 23.12 1.98 16.78
C LEU A 121 23.36 3.30 17.51
N ARG A 122 24.32 4.09 17.04
CA ARG A 122 24.61 5.41 17.58
C ARG A 122 24.63 6.45 16.46
N ILE A 123 23.84 7.52 16.65
CA ILE A 123 23.78 8.64 15.71
C ILE A 123 24.31 9.88 16.45
N VAL A 124 25.31 10.54 15.86
CA VAL A 124 25.92 11.76 16.43
C VAL A 124 25.90 12.85 15.38
N GLN A 125 25.33 14.00 15.72
CA GLN A 125 25.35 15.19 14.88
C GLN A 125 26.54 16.09 15.26
N HIS A 126 27.34 16.43 14.25
CA HIS A 126 28.39 17.43 14.33
C HIS A 126 27.97 18.71 13.59
N GLU A 127 28.75 19.79 13.69
CA GLU A 127 28.41 21.07 13.07
C GLU A 127 28.11 21.02 11.57
N ARG A 128 28.77 20.14 10.81
CA ARG A 128 28.69 20.09 9.35
C ARG A 128 28.31 18.71 8.79
N TYR A 129 28.16 17.72 9.64
CA TYR A 129 27.86 16.35 9.22
C TYR A 129 27.26 15.54 10.37
N GLY A 130 26.50 14.52 10.02
CA GLY A 130 26.06 13.48 10.95
C GLY A 130 26.83 12.20 10.75
N VAL A 131 27.08 11.47 11.84
CA VAL A 131 27.72 10.15 11.83
C VAL A 131 26.74 9.11 12.37
N LEU A 132 26.57 8.04 11.62
CA LEU A 132 25.88 6.83 12.04
C LEU A 132 26.96 5.77 12.31
N THR A 133 26.95 5.19 13.49
CA THR A 133 27.83 4.10 13.88
C THR A 133 26.98 2.93 14.34
N LEU A 134 27.16 1.76 13.72
CA LEU A 134 26.53 0.50 14.10
C LEU A 134 27.65 -0.49 14.45
N VAL A 135 27.67 -0.94 15.69
CA VAL A 135 28.68 -1.87 16.21
C VAL A 135 28.14 -3.29 16.24
N ASN A 136 29.05 -4.26 16.19
CA ASN A 136 28.73 -5.69 16.28
C ASN A 136 27.64 -6.09 15.26
N THR A 137 27.89 -5.80 13.99
CA THR A 137 26.93 -5.96 12.91
C THR A 137 26.57 -7.42 12.65
N THR A 138 25.31 -7.67 12.25
CA THR A 138 24.74 -8.99 11.98
C THR A 138 24.14 -9.04 10.59
N GLY A 139 23.79 -10.22 10.08
CA GLY A 139 23.07 -10.38 8.82
C GLY A 139 21.72 -9.62 8.79
N ALA A 140 21.07 -9.50 9.95
CA ALA A 140 19.81 -8.77 10.11
C ALA A 140 19.94 -7.27 9.82
N ASP A 141 21.13 -6.69 9.96
CA ASP A 141 21.39 -5.28 9.68
C ASP A 141 21.43 -4.95 8.18
N THR A 142 21.38 -5.98 7.32
CA THR A 142 21.36 -5.80 5.85
C THR A 142 20.15 -4.99 5.40
N GLY A 143 20.41 -3.90 4.67
CA GLY A 143 19.33 -3.07 4.16
C GLY A 143 19.77 -1.72 3.65
N GLU A 144 18.80 -0.85 3.40
CA GLU A 144 19.03 0.51 2.91
C GLU A 144 19.21 1.49 4.08
N TYR A 145 20.31 2.23 4.05
CA TYR A 145 20.63 3.31 4.96
C TYR A 145 20.53 4.62 4.20
N THR A 146 19.64 5.52 4.63
CA THR A 146 19.39 6.79 3.95
C THR A 146 19.67 7.96 4.87
N CYS A 147 20.43 8.93 4.39
CA CYS A 147 20.66 10.20 5.06
C CYS A 147 19.85 11.31 4.38
N TYR A 148 19.05 12.00 5.17
CA TYR A 148 18.26 13.16 4.77
C TYR A 148 18.89 14.43 5.35
N PRO A 149 19.40 15.37 4.53
CA PRO A 149 19.66 16.72 4.99
C PRO A 149 18.37 17.36 5.48
N MET A 150 18.46 18.12 6.56
CA MET A 150 17.33 18.84 7.12
C MET A 150 17.42 20.32 6.77
N TYR A 151 16.32 20.90 6.36
CA TYR A 151 16.15 22.35 6.28
C TYR A 151 15.39 22.82 7.51
N CYS A 152 15.97 23.72 8.29
CA CYS A 152 15.35 24.24 9.50
C CYS A 152 15.14 25.76 9.39
N GLU A 153 13.91 26.20 9.66
CA GLU A 153 13.55 27.60 9.90
C GLU A 153 13.14 27.70 11.38
N ASP A 154 13.92 28.42 12.16
CA ASP A 154 13.81 28.50 13.61
C ASP A 154 13.76 27.09 14.28
N THR A 155 12.61 26.69 14.81
CA THR A 155 12.38 25.39 15.47
C THR A 155 11.77 24.34 14.56
N ASP A 156 11.31 24.71 13.36
CA ASP A 156 10.68 23.80 12.41
C ASP A 156 11.70 23.24 11.41
N CYS A 157 11.87 21.92 11.43
CA CYS A 157 12.83 21.23 10.60
C CYS A 157 12.13 20.20 9.69
N ARG A 158 12.38 20.27 8.38
CA ARG A 158 11.83 19.34 7.39
C ARG A 158 12.91 18.60 6.60
N LYS A 159 12.63 17.36 6.19
CA LYS A 159 13.54 16.56 5.37
C LYS A 159 13.62 17.12 3.95
N GLU A 160 14.82 17.28 3.43
CA GLU A 160 15.06 17.57 2.01
C GLU A 160 15.19 16.26 1.23
N TYR A 161 14.06 15.74 0.75
CA TYR A 161 14.00 14.44 0.05
C TYR A 161 14.82 14.42 -1.24
N ASP A 162 14.85 15.53 -1.98
CA ASP A 162 15.60 15.66 -3.25
C ASP A 162 17.12 15.59 -3.06
N LYS A 163 17.61 15.87 -1.86
CA LYS A 163 19.03 15.83 -1.48
C LYS A 163 19.40 14.60 -0.69
N ALA A 164 18.46 13.68 -0.49
CA ALA A 164 18.71 12.44 0.24
C ALA A 164 19.78 11.61 -0.48
N VAL A 165 20.67 11.01 0.28
CA VAL A 165 21.66 10.06 -0.22
C VAL A 165 21.51 8.75 0.49
N LYS A 166 21.58 7.66 -0.28
CA LYS A 166 21.35 6.32 0.22
C LYS A 166 22.43 5.34 -0.20
N VAL A 167 22.59 4.32 0.61
CA VAL A 167 23.44 3.18 0.35
C VAL A 167 22.75 1.92 0.82
N PHE A 168 22.86 0.85 0.05
CA PHE A 168 22.45 -0.46 0.49
C PHE A 168 23.68 -1.19 1.05
N VAL A 169 23.57 -1.65 2.31
CA VAL A 169 24.65 -2.34 3.00
C VAL A 169 24.31 -3.82 3.15
N PHE A 170 25.19 -4.67 2.64
CA PHE A 170 25.14 -6.11 2.88
C PHE A 170 26.04 -6.45 4.06
N PHE A 171 25.57 -7.33 4.94
CA PHE A 171 26.36 -7.92 6.00
C PHE A 171 26.39 -9.44 5.79
N PRO A 172 27.33 -9.93 4.94
CA PRO A 172 27.42 -11.35 4.64
C PRO A 172 27.61 -12.15 5.92
N ASP A 173 26.65 -13.04 6.18
CA ASP A 173 26.69 -13.93 7.32
C ASP A 173 27.04 -15.36 6.84
N PRO A 174 28.06 -16.02 7.41
CA PRO A 174 28.44 -17.36 7.00
C PRO A 174 27.43 -18.45 7.39
N GLN A 175 26.45 -18.15 8.25
CA GLN A 175 25.42 -19.08 8.73
C GLN A 175 24.02 -18.72 8.24
N GLU A 176 23.74 -17.44 8.00
CA GLU A 176 22.42 -16.94 7.65
C GLU A 176 22.44 -16.27 6.26
N LEU A 177 21.88 -16.95 5.25
CA LEU A 177 21.81 -16.39 3.90
C LEU A 177 20.66 -15.39 3.70
N PHE A 178 19.56 -15.52 4.44
CA PHE A 178 18.46 -14.58 4.39
C PHE A 178 18.51 -13.59 5.54
N VAL A 179 18.04 -12.38 5.28
CA VAL A 179 17.76 -11.43 6.35
C VAL A 179 16.64 -12.01 7.20
N PRO A 180 16.83 -12.15 8.54
CA PRO A 180 15.80 -12.72 9.41
C PRO A 180 14.48 -11.98 9.36
N THR A 181 13.38 -12.70 9.42
CA THR A 181 12.02 -12.18 9.55
C THR A 181 11.40 -12.70 10.84
N SER A 182 10.50 -11.93 11.44
CA SER A 182 9.83 -12.32 12.69
C SER A 182 8.83 -13.46 12.47
N GLU A 183 8.33 -13.63 11.24
CA GLU A 183 7.24 -14.53 10.92
C GLU A 183 7.74 -15.76 10.15
N TYR A 184 7.25 -16.95 10.52
CA TYR A 184 7.48 -18.17 9.74
C TYR A 184 6.62 -18.21 8.46
N TYR A 185 5.46 -17.57 8.50
CA TYR A 185 4.49 -17.44 7.42
C TYR A 185 4.11 -15.98 7.23
N GLU A 186 4.14 -15.50 6.01
CA GLU A 186 3.66 -14.15 5.64
C GLU A 186 2.57 -14.25 4.58
N ALA A 187 1.41 -13.64 4.83
CA ALA A 187 0.33 -13.54 3.87
C ALA A 187 0.51 -12.30 2.99
N ILE A 188 0.62 -12.49 1.67
CA ILE A 188 0.80 -11.41 0.70
C ILE A 188 -0.38 -11.36 -0.25
N GLN A 189 -1.02 -10.20 -0.33
CA GLN A 189 -2.13 -9.97 -1.24
C GLN A 189 -1.63 -9.64 -2.65
N LEU A 190 -2.01 -10.47 -3.62
CA LEU A 190 -1.81 -10.19 -5.04
C LEU A 190 -3.00 -9.38 -5.56
N ARG A 191 -2.75 -8.18 -6.04
CA ARG A 191 -3.77 -7.30 -6.62
C ARG A 191 -3.58 -7.20 -8.14
N THR A 192 -4.66 -7.26 -8.88
CA THR A 192 -4.65 -7.05 -10.34
C THR A 192 -3.91 -5.76 -10.70
N ASN A 193 -2.99 -5.83 -11.68
CA ASN A 193 -2.19 -4.71 -12.19
C ASN A 193 -1.32 -3.97 -11.16
N TRP A 194 -1.12 -4.53 -9.96
CA TRP A 194 -0.26 -3.96 -8.93
C TRP A 194 0.96 -4.85 -8.69
N PRO A 195 2.18 -4.42 -9.03
CA PRO A 195 3.38 -5.22 -8.79
C PRO A 195 3.51 -5.62 -7.32
N THR A 196 3.75 -6.90 -7.07
CA THR A 196 3.85 -7.44 -5.72
C THR A 196 5.26 -7.91 -5.44
N LEU A 197 5.82 -7.50 -4.32
CA LEU A 197 7.16 -7.86 -3.84
C LEU A 197 7.06 -9.05 -2.89
N LEU A 198 7.90 -10.06 -3.11
CA LEU A 198 8.23 -11.11 -2.15
C LEU A 198 9.61 -10.77 -1.58
N PRO A 199 9.72 -10.40 -0.30
CA PRO A 199 10.94 -9.84 0.26
C PRO A 199 12.00 -10.90 0.61
N CYS A 200 12.40 -11.69 -0.37
CA CYS A 200 13.48 -12.68 -0.25
C CYS A 200 14.85 -11.98 -0.24
N GLN A 201 15.09 -11.19 0.78
CA GLN A 201 16.28 -10.38 0.94
C GLN A 201 17.42 -11.24 1.50
N VAL A 202 18.61 -11.12 0.91
CA VAL A 202 19.78 -11.91 1.33
C VAL A 202 20.83 -11.04 2.01
N THR A 203 21.62 -11.66 2.88
CA THR A 203 22.72 -11.02 3.61
C THR A 203 23.95 -10.79 2.74
N SER A 204 24.12 -11.60 1.67
CA SER A 204 25.26 -11.52 0.74
C SER A 204 24.80 -11.28 -0.70
N PRO A 205 25.41 -10.33 -1.44
CA PRO A 205 25.12 -10.10 -2.84
C PRO A 205 25.56 -11.26 -3.77
N GLU A 206 26.40 -12.17 -3.27
CA GLU A 206 26.91 -13.31 -4.02
C GLU A 206 25.99 -14.54 -3.91
N ALA A 207 24.98 -14.52 -3.03
CA ALA A 207 24.04 -15.60 -2.86
C ALA A 207 23.17 -15.77 -4.12
N LYS A 208 23.09 -16.98 -4.65
CA LYS A 208 22.16 -17.33 -5.72
C LYS A 208 20.80 -17.65 -5.10
N VAL A 209 19.75 -16.97 -5.57
CA VAL A 209 18.39 -17.15 -5.03
C VAL A 209 17.46 -17.65 -6.12
N THR A 210 16.65 -18.66 -5.78
CA THR A 210 15.61 -19.23 -6.63
C THR A 210 14.27 -19.18 -5.92
N LEU A 211 13.17 -19.06 -6.69
CA LEU A 211 11.81 -19.02 -6.17
C LEU A 211 11.17 -20.40 -6.38
N HIS A 212 10.48 -20.90 -5.37
CA HIS A 212 9.85 -22.21 -5.39
C HIS A 212 8.39 -22.13 -4.95
N ARG A 213 7.57 -22.98 -5.58
CA ARG A 213 6.20 -23.26 -5.15
C ARG A 213 6.21 -24.49 -4.24
N GLU A 214 5.39 -24.47 -3.21
CA GLU A 214 5.27 -25.60 -2.29
C GLU A 214 4.41 -26.72 -2.86
N PHE A 215 3.31 -26.37 -3.51
CA PHE A 215 2.35 -27.33 -4.10
C PHE A 215 1.91 -26.92 -5.51
N PRO A 216 2.17 -27.75 -6.55
CA PRO A 216 3.17 -28.82 -6.53
C PRO A 216 4.58 -28.27 -6.33
N PRO A 217 5.51 -29.04 -5.73
CA PRO A 217 6.88 -28.59 -5.49
C PRO A 217 7.63 -28.41 -6.81
N VAL A 218 7.82 -27.15 -7.22
CA VAL A 218 8.45 -26.80 -8.49
C VAL A 218 9.18 -25.45 -8.37
N GLU A 219 10.31 -25.34 -9.03
CA GLU A 219 11.01 -24.06 -9.20
C GLU A 219 10.20 -23.16 -10.16
N VAL A 220 9.97 -21.94 -9.74
CA VAL A 220 9.23 -20.93 -10.52
C VAL A 220 10.21 -20.24 -11.46
N ALA A 221 9.90 -20.21 -12.75
CA ALA A 221 10.71 -19.54 -13.74
C ALA A 221 10.74 -18.01 -13.52
N VAL A 222 11.93 -17.42 -13.58
CA VAL A 222 12.17 -15.98 -13.44
C VAL A 222 12.64 -15.45 -14.78
N ASP A 223 11.74 -14.84 -15.54
CA ASP A 223 11.96 -14.41 -16.94
C ASP A 223 12.33 -12.91 -17.05
N GLY A 224 12.32 -12.19 -15.94
CA GLY A 224 12.56 -10.75 -15.88
C GLY A 224 11.39 -9.88 -16.37
N LYS A 225 10.30 -10.49 -16.90
CA LYS A 225 9.11 -9.80 -17.42
C LYS A 225 7.88 -10.00 -16.53
N GLU A 226 7.54 -11.23 -16.26
CA GLU A 226 6.44 -11.60 -15.37
C GLU A 226 6.93 -11.60 -13.91
N ILE A 227 8.08 -12.22 -13.67
CA ILE A 227 8.75 -12.25 -12.38
C ILE A 227 10.22 -11.82 -12.57
N SER A 228 10.66 -10.83 -11.82
CA SER A 228 12.05 -10.40 -11.77
C SER A 228 12.64 -10.55 -10.38
N PHE A 229 13.96 -10.69 -10.31
CA PHE A 229 14.71 -10.76 -9.06
C PHE A 229 15.64 -9.56 -8.91
N ASN A 230 15.67 -9.02 -7.71
CA ASN A 230 16.62 -7.99 -7.31
C ASN A 230 17.26 -8.39 -5.98
N VAL A 231 18.58 -8.50 -5.95
CA VAL A 231 19.33 -8.97 -4.77
C VAL A 231 19.11 -8.15 -3.50
N LYS A 232 18.74 -6.86 -3.65
CA LYS A 232 18.46 -5.94 -2.55
C LYS A 232 17.03 -6.06 -2.01
N ARG A 233 16.09 -6.57 -2.80
CA ARG A 233 14.66 -6.50 -2.50
C ARG A 233 13.96 -7.85 -2.51
N GLY A 234 14.43 -8.81 -3.32
CA GLY A 234 13.74 -10.08 -3.56
C GLY A 234 13.07 -10.17 -4.92
N PHE A 235 12.02 -10.98 -5.02
CA PHE A 235 11.27 -11.19 -6.26
C PHE A 235 10.10 -10.21 -6.39
N THR A 236 9.89 -9.70 -7.60
CA THR A 236 8.74 -8.87 -7.93
C THR A 236 7.90 -9.56 -9.00
N ILE A 237 6.62 -9.80 -8.70
CA ILE A 237 5.60 -10.24 -9.65
C ILE A 237 5.00 -8.97 -10.24
N HIS A 238 5.31 -8.67 -11.52
CA HIS A 238 4.94 -7.40 -12.15
C HIS A 238 3.46 -7.30 -12.50
N ARG A 239 2.85 -8.42 -12.90
CA ARG A 239 1.44 -8.49 -13.26
C ARG A 239 0.80 -9.71 -12.59
N PRO A 240 0.44 -9.60 -11.31
CA PRO A 240 -0.20 -10.70 -10.60
C PRO A 240 -1.44 -11.23 -11.32
N ARG A 241 -1.56 -12.55 -11.36
CA ARG A 241 -2.68 -13.30 -11.93
C ARG A 241 -3.09 -14.42 -10.97
N PRO A 242 -4.28 -15.01 -11.10
CA PRO A 242 -4.75 -16.07 -10.21
C PRO A 242 -3.77 -17.26 -10.08
N HIS A 243 -3.05 -17.61 -11.14
CA HIS A 243 -2.10 -18.73 -11.12
C HIS A 243 -0.84 -18.47 -10.27
N HIS A 244 -0.56 -17.22 -9.90
CA HIS A 244 0.52 -16.89 -8.97
C HIS A 244 0.15 -17.16 -7.51
N ALA A 245 -1.15 -17.31 -7.20
CA ALA A 245 -1.62 -17.60 -5.85
C ALA A 245 -1.11 -18.96 -5.34
N GLY A 246 -0.97 -19.07 -4.02
CA GLY A 246 -0.51 -20.27 -3.34
C GLY A 246 0.72 -20.02 -2.46
N ALA A 247 1.25 -21.09 -1.88
CA ALA A 247 2.42 -21.00 -1.00
C ALA A 247 3.71 -21.02 -1.83
N LEU A 248 4.53 -19.97 -1.67
CA LEU A 248 5.85 -19.83 -2.27
C LEU A 248 6.92 -19.62 -1.20
N PHE A 249 8.15 -19.95 -1.53
CA PHE A 249 9.34 -19.69 -0.69
C PHE A 249 10.57 -19.51 -1.57
N CYS A 250 11.58 -18.87 -1.01
CA CYS A 250 12.86 -18.68 -1.68
C CYS A 250 13.90 -19.68 -1.17
N VAL A 251 14.82 -20.06 -2.03
CA VAL A 251 15.99 -20.85 -1.67
C VAL A 251 17.24 -20.07 -2.06
N ALA A 252 18.08 -19.75 -1.07
CA ALA A 252 19.37 -19.15 -1.29
C ALA A 252 20.49 -20.21 -1.20
N SER A 253 21.52 -20.04 -2.01
CA SER A 253 22.71 -20.89 -1.97
C SER A 253 23.97 -20.05 -2.15
N LEU A 254 25.00 -20.36 -1.34
CA LEU A 254 26.33 -19.74 -1.40
C LEU A 254 27.37 -20.79 -0.97
N GLY A 255 28.25 -21.16 -1.89
CA GLY A 255 29.16 -22.28 -1.67
C GLY A 255 28.39 -23.58 -1.35
N ASN A 256 28.68 -24.19 -0.19
CA ASN A 256 28.01 -25.41 0.27
C ASN A 256 26.76 -25.15 1.13
N LEU A 257 26.50 -23.87 1.49
CA LEU A 257 25.34 -23.52 2.29
C LEU A 257 24.12 -23.35 1.42
N ARG A 258 22.99 -23.94 1.85
CA ARG A 258 21.67 -23.78 1.24
C ARG A 258 20.64 -23.57 2.33
N GLN A 259 19.82 -22.55 2.16
CA GLN A 259 18.81 -22.16 3.15
C GLN A 259 17.49 -21.78 2.45
N SER A 260 16.38 -22.07 3.10
CA SER A 260 15.02 -21.65 2.66
C SER A 260 14.60 -20.43 3.46
N SER A 261 13.89 -19.53 2.79
CA SER A 261 13.29 -18.34 3.43
C SER A 261 12.03 -18.69 4.22
N THR A 262 11.45 -17.69 4.84
CA THR A 262 10.03 -17.63 5.25
C THR A 262 9.13 -18.06 4.10
N LYS A 263 8.00 -18.68 4.42
CA LYS A 263 6.99 -19.04 3.43
C LYS A 263 6.01 -17.89 3.22
N TYR A 264 5.72 -17.58 1.97
CA TYR A 264 4.79 -16.55 1.55
C TYR A 264 3.50 -17.20 1.04
N MET A 265 2.38 -16.93 1.71
CA MET A 265 1.05 -17.33 1.23
C MET A 265 0.48 -16.21 0.35
N LEU A 266 0.48 -16.42 -0.95
CA LEU A 266 -0.01 -15.45 -1.92
C LEU A 266 -1.51 -15.66 -2.14
N ILE A 267 -2.30 -14.62 -1.84
CA ILE A 267 -3.76 -14.61 -1.98
C ILE A 267 -4.12 -13.64 -3.10
N TYR A 268 -4.66 -14.17 -4.20
CA TYR A 268 -5.10 -13.32 -5.30
C TYR A 268 -6.43 -12.66 -5.00
N VAL A 269 -6.49 -11.35 -5.19
CA VAL A 269 -7.69 -10.54 -5.00
C VAL A 269 -7.98 -9.78 -6.29
N ASN A 270 -9.18 -9.99 -6.83
CA ASN A 270 -9.69 -9.19 -7.92
C ASN A 270 -9.99 -7.77 -7.41
N TYR A 271 -9.04 -6.87 -7.62
CA TYR A 271 -9.18 -5.49 -7.18
C TYR A 271 -9.92 -4.70 -8.26
N PRO A 272 -11.10 -4.12 -7.94
CA PRO A 272 -11.88 -3.38 -8.91
C PRO A 272 -11.14 -2.14 -9.42
N MET A 273 -11.38 -1.75 -10.67
CA MET A 273 -10.75 -0.56 -11.27
C MET A 273 -11.44 0.75 -10.86
N ALA A 274 -12.70 0.66 -10.38
CA ALA A 274 -13.49 1.83 -10.00
C ALA A 274 -14.43 1.53 -8.82
N PRO A 275 -14.89 2.56 -8.08
CA PRO A 275 -16.00 2.43 -7.14
C PRO A 275 -17.25 1.88 -7.84
N PRO A 276 -18.19 1.23 -7.10
CA PRO A 276 -19.41 0.69 -7.70
C PRO A 276 -20.29 1.80 -8.27
N ALA A 277 -21.06 1.47 -9.29
CA ALA A 277 -22.07 2.39 -9.87
C ALA A 277 -23.48 1.79 -9.68
N PRO A 278 -24.09 1.94 -8.49
CA PRO A 278 -25.39 1.37 -8.20
C PRO A 278 -26.51 2.06 -8.96
N VAL A 279 -27.51 1.27 -9.32
CA VAL A 279 -28.79 1.72 -9.89
C VAL A 279 -29.90 1.17 -9.02
N ILE A 280 -30.86 2.02 -8.62
CA ILE A 280 -31.97 1.64 -7.76
C ILE A 280 -33.30 1.74 -8.52
N GLN A 281 -34.19 0.76 -8.33
CA GLN A 281 -35.50 0.73 -8.92
C GLN A 281 -36.52 0.11 -7.94
N ALA A 282 -37.59 0.84 -7.66
CA ALA A 282 -38.74 0.30 -6.94
C ALA A 282 -39.70 -0.37 -7.93
N SER A 283 -40.42 -1.40 -7.49
CA SER A 283 -41.49 -2.07 -8.25
C SER A 283 -42.62 -1.12 -8.62
N SER A 284 -42.86 -0.11 -7.79
CA SER A 284 -43.79 1.00 -8.04
C SER A 284 -43.35 2.23 -7.25
N SER A 285 -43.55 3.42 -7.79
CA SER A 285 -43.36 4.69 -7.06
C SER A 285 -44.52 5.02 -6.13
N SER A 286 -45.66 4.27 -6.25
CA SER A 286 -46.85 4.42 -5.40
C SER A 286 -47.48 3.05 -5.14
N VAL A 287 -47.58 2.67 -3.85
CA VAL A 287 -48.02 1.34 -3.39
C VAL A 287 -49.20 1.52 -2.43
N ALA A 288 -50.23 0.67 -2.56
CA ALA A 288 -51.35 0.73 -1.65
C ALA A 288 -51.05 0.07 -0.30
N VAL A 289 -51.67 0.55 0.77
CA VAL A 289 -51.56 -0.06 2.08
C VAL A 289 -51.96 -1.56 2.02
N GLY A 290 -51.13 -2.44 2.54
CA GLY A 290 -51.32 -3.88 2.51
C GLY A 290 -50.73 -4.60 1.30
N GLU A 291 -50.26 -3.89 0.29
CA GLU A 291 -49.53 -4.48 -0.83
C GLU A 291 -48.06 -4.72 -0.47
N ASN A 292 -47.33 -5.46 -1.30
CA ASN A 292 -45.89 -5.72 -1.15
C ASN A 292 -45.09 -4.78 -2.06
N LEU A 293 -44.02 -4.25 -1.49
CA LEU A 293 -43.05 -3.42 -2.21
C LEU A 293 -41.74 -4.18 -2.37
N ARG A 294 -41.17 -4.09 -3.57
CA ARG A 294 -39.86 -4.60 -3.88
C ARG A 294 -38.98 -3.48 -4.40
N VAL A 295 -37.83 -3.25 -3.77
CA VAL A 295 -36.84 -2.27 -4.21
C VAL A 295 -35.55 -3.00 -4.58
N ILE A 296 -35.06 -2.78 -5.78
CA ILE A 296 -33.92 -3.46 -6.36
C ILE A 296 -32.77 -2.48 -6.44
N CYS A 297 -31.61 -2.86 -5.91
CA CYS A 297 -30.35 -2.17 -6.12
C CYS A 297 -29.41 -3.08 -6.91
N SER A 298 -28.85 -2.61 -8.01
CA SER A 298 -27.99 -3.41 -8.87
C SER A 298 -26.72 -2.66 -9.25
N VAL A 299 -25.61 -3.40 -9.32
CA VAL A 299 -24.30 -2.94 -9.79
C VAL A 299 -23.83 -3.87 -10.89
N VAL A 300 -23.49 -3.32 -12.04
CA VAL A 300 -22.80 -4.06 -13.11
C VAL A 300 -21.31 -3.74 -13.03
N GLY A 301 -20.50 -4.75 -12.76
CA GLY A 301 -19.06 -4.62 -12.53
C GLY A 301 -18.25 -5.71 -13.22
N GLU A 302 -16.98 -5.77 -12.83
CA GLU A 302 -16.05 -6.79 -13.28
C GLU A 302 -16.39 -8.14 -12.63
N GLN A 303 -16.10 -9.24 -13.34
CA GLN A 303 -16.33 -10.58 -12.82
C GLN A 303 -15.49 -10.81 -11.56
N ASP A 304 -16.05 -11.56 -10.59
CA ASP A 304 -15.44 -11.94 -9.32
C ASP A 304 -15.06 -10.75 -8.39
N VAL A 305 -15.58 -9.56 -8.67
CA VAL A 305 -15.48 -8.39 -7.77
C VAL A 305 -16.65 -8.40 -6.81
N VAL A 306 -16.35 -8.48 -5.51
CA VAL A 306 -17.37 -8.44 -4.45
C VAL A 306 -17.91 -7.03 -4.30
N VAL A 307 -19.24 -6.92 -4.22
CA VAL A 307 -19.97 -5.68 -3.90
C VAL A 307 -20.84 -5.97 -2.69
N GLU A 308 -20.66 -5.19 -1.65
CA GLU A 308 -21.48 -5.21 -0.44
C GLU A 308 -22.58 -4.17 -0.54
N PHE A 309 -23.80 -4.53 -0.08
CA PHE A 309 -24.96 -3.64 -0.09
C PHE A 309 -25.45 -3.36 1.33
N THR A 310 -25.76 -2.10 1.59
CA THR A 310 -26.46 -1.68 2.81
C THR A 310 -27.67 -0.82 2.45
N TRP A 311 -28.73 -0.93 3.28
CA TRP A 311 -29.99 -0.25 3.04
C TRP A 311 -30.35 0.69 4.19
N GLU A 312 -30.86 1.87 3.82
CA GLU A 312 -31.57 2.76 4.72
C GLU A 312 -33.01 2.91 4.19
N TYR A 313 -33.98 2.80 5.06
CA TYR A 313 -35.41 2.80 4.68
C TYR A 313 -36.27 3.43 5.78
N PRO A 314 -37.50 3.95 5.45
CA PRO A 314 -38.29 4.74 6.39
C PRO A 314 -38.66 4.02 7.68
N GLY A 315 -38.99 2.74 7.60
CA GLY A 315 -39.38 1.92 8.77
C GLY A 315 -38.26 1.49 9.70
N GLN A 316 -36.98 1.76 9.36
CA GLN A 316 -35.81 1.28 10.10
C GLN A 316 -35.78 1.82 11.53
N GLN A 317 -36.09 3.10 11.74
CA GLN A 317 -36.03 3.75 13.05
C GLN A 317 -37.06 3.20 14.06
N ILE A 318 -38.15 2.63 13.57
CA ILE A 318 -39.20 2.01 14.39
C ILE A 318 -39.08 0.49 14.48
N GLY A 319 -37.96 -0.07 13.99
CA GLY A 319 -37.65 -1.49 14.07
C GLY A 319 -38.44 -2.38 13.10
N ARG A 320 -38.93 -1.86 11.99
CA ARG A 320 -39.49 -2.72 10.95
C ARG A 320 -38.40 -3.68 10.44
N PRO A 321 -38.70 -4.99 10.35
CA PRO A 321 -37.70 -5.95 9.90
C PRO A 321 -37.32 -5.72 8.45
N LEU A 322 -36.06 -5.87 8.17
CA LEU A 322 -35.47 -5.81 6.84
C LEU A 322 -35.34 -7.23 6.28
N TYR A 323 -35.89 -7.45 5.10
CA TYR A 323 -35.67 -8.70 4.36
C TYR A 323 -34.93 -8.35 3.06
N THR A 324 -33.70 -8.84 2.94
CA THR A 324 -32.88 -8.67 1.73
C THR A 324 -32.59 -10.01 1.07
N GLN A 325 -32.58 -9.99 -0.25
CA GLN A 325 -32.15 -11.13 -1.06
C GLN A 325 -31.05 -10.66 -1.99
N GLU A 326 -29.88 -11.27 -1.87
CA GLU A 326 -28.73 -10.96 -2.73
C GLU A 326 -28.54 -12.01 -3.79
N SER A 327 -28.09 -11.59 -4.96
CA SER A 327 -27.80 -12.47 -6.08
C SER A 327 -26.69 -11.91 -6.98
N ILE A 328 -25.94 -12.78 -7.59
CA ILE A 328 -24.91 -12.46 -8.59
C ILE A 328 -25.23 -13.24 -9.85
N SER A 329 -25.23 -12.56 -10.99
CA SER A 329 -25.50 -13.18 -12.29
C SER A 329 -24.50 -12.68 -13.33
N PRO A 330 -24.04 -13.55 -14.28
CA PRO A 330 -23.20 -13.12 -15.37
C PRO A 330 -23.99 -12.20 -16.34
N VAL A 331 -23.33 -11.15 -16.84
CA VAL A 331 -23.87 -10.29 -17.87
C VAL A 331 -23.25 -10.68 -19.21
N GLY A 332 -24.08 -11.12 -20.18
CA GLY A 332 -23.61 -11.61 -21.47
C GLY A 332 -22.98 -10.52 -22.36
N GLY A 333 -21.99 -10.92 -23.17
CA GLY A 333 -21.38 -10.12 -24.23
C GLY A 333 -19.90 -9.81 -24.07
N GLY A 334 -19.01 -10.76 -24.29
CA GLY A 334 -17.60 -10.55 -24.68
C GLY A 334 -16.59 -10.18 -23.60
N ALA A 335 -16.88 -9.29 -22.69
CA ALA A 335 -16.05 -9.02 -21.52
C ALA A 335 -16.69 -9.69 -20.29
N ALA A 336 -15.88 -10.37 -19.50
CA ALA A 336 -16.34 -11.01 -18.26
C ALA A 336 -16.88 -9.95 -17.29
N ARG A 337 -18.20 -9.82 -17.23
CA ARG A 337 -18.93 -8.90 -16.35
C ARG A 337 -19.98 -9.65 -15.55
N GLN A 338 -20.27 -9.16 -14.37
CA GLN A 338 -21.33 -9.66 -13.51
C GLN A 338 -22.25 -8.53 -13.05
N GLN A 339 -23.49 -8.89 -12.78
CA GLN A 339 -24.44 -8.03 -12.08
C GLN A 339 -24.61 -8.55 -10.66
N SER A 340 -24.20 -7.76 -9.69
CA SER A 340 -24.50 -7.95 -8.28
C SER A 340 -25.79 -7.21 -7.95
N GLN A 341 -26.71 -7.84 -7.24
CA GLN A 341 -28.02 -7.29 -6.96
C GLN A 341 -28.41 -7.58 -5.51
N SER A 342 -28.95 -6.56 -4.83
CA SER A 342 -29.62 -6.69 -3.54
C SER A 342 -31.06 -6.23 -3.70
N VAL A 343 -32.00 -7.04 -3.26
CA VAL A 343 -33.44 -6.80 -3.32
C VAL A 343 -33.97 -6.62 -1.91
N LEU A 344 -34.49 -5.44 -1.63
CA LEU A 344 -35.21 -5.15 -0.39
C LEU A 344 -36.70 -5.50 -0.57
N LEU A 345 -37.23 -6.31 0.31
CA LEU A 345 -38.64 -6.72 0.33
C LEU A 345 -39.33 -6.10 1.54
N VAL A 346 -40.44 -5.43 1.30
CA VAL A 346 -41.33 -4.88 2.32
C VAL A 346 -42.71 -5.51 2.15
N ASP A 347 -43.07 -6.40 3.05
CA ASP A 347 -44.36 -7.06 3.04
C ASP A 347 -45.40 -6.23 3.78
N GLU A 348 -46.64 -6.23 3.26
CA GLU A 348 -47.77 -5.52 3.84
C GLU A 348 -47.43 -4.05 4.16
N VAL A 349 -47.18 -3.27 3.14
CA VAL A 349 -46.80 -1.86 3.23
C VAL A 349 -47.74 -1.08 4.12
N ARG A 350 -47.22 -0.24 5.00
CA ARG A 350 -47.92 0.63 5.93
C ARG A 350 -47.55 2.09 5.67
N ASP A 351 -48.29 3.06 6.20
CA ASP A 351 -48.00 4.48 6.08
C ASP A 351 -46.56 4.85 6.52
N VAL A 352 -45.99 4.13 7.49
CA VAL A 352 -44.62 4.33 7.98
C VAL A 352 -43.53 3.90 6.98
N ASP A 353 -43.90 3.18 5.94
CA ASP A 353 -42.98 2.74 4.87
C ASP A 353 -42.89 3.76 3.73
N GLN A 354 -43.64 4.87 3.82
CA GLN A 354 -43.51 5.96 2.87
C GLN A 354 -42.23 6.74 3.07
N GLY A 355 -41.46 6.97 2.00
CA GLY A 355 -40.28 7.84 2.03
C GLY A 355 -39.16 7.36 1.12
N ALA A 356 -37.95 7.74 1.48
CA ALA A 356 -36.75 7.44 0.73
C ALA A 356 -36.19 6.06 1.11
N TYR A 357 -35.90 5.28 0.09
CA TYR A 357 -35.16 4.01 0.18
C TYR A 357 -33.77 4.23 -0.41
N THR A 358 -32.74 4.18 0.40
CA THR A 358 -31.34 4.41 0.00
C THR A 358 -30.59 3.09 -0.03
N CYS A 359 -29.97 2.79 -1.15
CA CYS A 359 -29.03 1.69 -1.29
C CYS A 359 -27.63 2.26 -1.35
N THR A 360 -26.75 1.74 -0.49
CA THR A 360 -25.33 2.02 -0.52
C THR A 360 -24.58 0.76 -0.96
N ALA A 361 -23.83 0.87 -2.07
CA ALA A 361 -23.00 -0.18 -2.60
C ALA A 361 -21.53 0.15 -2.32
N GLN A 362 -20.77 -0.85 -1.87
CA GLN A 362 -19.35 -0.73 -1.52
C GLN A 362 -18.52 -1.82 -2.20
N ASN A 363 -17.34 -1.44 -2.68
CA ASN A 363 -16.27 -2.36 -3.06
C ASN A 363 -14.93 -1.85 -2.52
N LEU A 364 -13.81 -2.53 -2.84
CA LEU A 364 -12.48 -2.15 -2.38
C LEU A 364 -11.98 -0.78 -2.90
N GLN A 365 -12.64 -0.18 -3.92
CA GLN A 365 -12.28 1.14 -4.46
C GLN A 365 -13.09 2.26 -3.83
N GLY A 366 -14.21 1.96 -3.19
CA GLY A 366 -15.00 2.98 -2.53
C GLY A 366 -16.48 2.65 -2.41
N VAL A 367 -17.24 3.67 -2.03
CA VAL A 367 -18.66 3.59 -1.66
C VAL A 367 -19.45 4.57 -2.50
N LYS A 368 -20.63 4.16 -2.96
CA LYS A 368 -21.63 5.04 -3.58
C LYS A 368 -23.03 4.68 -3.16
N SER A 369 -23.86 5.71 -2.95
CA SER A 369 -25.27 5.57 -2.55
C SER A 369 -26.19 6.13 -3.64
N VAL A 370 -27.35 5.50 -3.79
CA VAL A 370 -28.46 5.94 -4.65
C VAL A 370 -29.77 5.77 -3.89
N PHE A 371 -30.77 6.58 -4.19
CA PHE A 371 -32.05 6.50 -3.51
C PHE A 371 -33.23 6.58 -4.48
N THR A 372 -34.39 6.08 -4.03
CA THR A 372 -35.70 6.24 -4.68
C THR A 372 -36.74 6.55 -3.63
N ASN A 373 -37.78 7.31 -4.03
CA ASN A 373 -38.88 7.64 -3.14
C ASN A 373 -40.13 6.81 -3.49
N VAL A 374 -40.78 6.29 -2.44
CA VAL A 374 -42.03 5.55 -2.57
C VAL A 374 -43.12 6.27 -1.78
N LYS A 375 -44.29 6.44 -2.41
CA LYS A 375 -45.50 6.96 -1.77
C LYS A 375 -46.42 5.81 -1.38
N VAL A 376 -47.04 5.91 -0.22
CA VAL A 376 -48.06 4.97 0.22
C VAL A 376 -49.43 5.62 0.03
N VAL A 377 -50.32 4.92 -0.64
CA VAL A 377 -51.69 5.39 -0.92
C VAL A 377 -52.71 4.50 -0.20
N PRO A 378 -53.85 5.08 0.25
CA PRO A 378 -54.90 4.27 0.86
C PRO A 378 -55.41 3.19 -0.11
N ASN A 379 -55.69 2.02 0.40
CA ASN A 379 -56.28 0.95 -0.39
C ASN A 379 -57.66 1.40 -0.89
N ALA A 380 -57.90 1.35 -2.18
CA ALA A 380 -59.21 1.72 -2.76
C ALA A 380 -60.30 0.76 -2.21
N LYS A 381 -61.19 1.24 -1.37
CA LYS A 381 -62.32 0.44 -0.94
C LYS A 381 -63.09 -0.05 -2.16
N PRO A 382 -63.41 -1.32 -2.29
CA PRO A 382 -64.28 -1.78 -3.38
C PRO A 382 -65.57 -1.00 -3.32
N LYS A 383 -65.96 -0.33 -4.46
CA LYS A 383 -67.29 0.24 -4.59
C LYS A 383 -68.27 -0.90 -4.38
N LYS A 384 -69.06 -0.84 -3.30
CA LYS A 384 -70.21 -1.75 -3.13
C LYS A 384 -71.11 -1.57 -4.34
N PRO A 385 -71.60 -2.71 -4.91
CA PRO A 385 -72.52 -2.64 -6.04
C PRO A 385 -73.88 -2.04 -5.66
#